data_043366cd32f20902f80ac8d101abef28
#
_entry.id   043366cd32f20902f80ac8d101abef28
#
_cell.length_a   1.000
_cell.length_b   1.000
_cell.length_c   1.000
_cell.angle_alpha   90.00
_cell.angle_beta   90.00
_cell.angle_gamma   90.00
#
_symmetry.space_group_name_H-M   'P 1'
#
loop_
_entity.id
_entity.type
_entity.pdbx_description
1 polymer ?
#
loop_
_entity_poly.entity_id
_entity_poly.type
_entity_poly.pdbx_seq_one_letter_code
_entity_poly.pdbx_strand_id
1 'polypeptide(L)'
;MFILKITKFAFRFIQFFRMVVFFLVLSVLVGVLLGNFFGNNKNLAKRLLVLSAGFLIAVCVVEVFPQIYSSGNENIGLWVIIGVVLQMVLEGMTKGFEHGHFHYEKCNIFPVGLLVGMFIHAFIEGIPLTGMHLDSPYLLGILVHNLPISFVLGAFLLREKKNKLTAWVTIAFFAAASPLGMLLGKYFQPEWQAYFLALSGGIFLHISSVIIFENNSKSHQINWEKMFLVILGVGVALVGHLFHEHSHH
;
A
#
# COMPACT_ATOMS: atom_id res chain seq x y z
N MET A 1 -27.35 -29.07 10.97
CA MET A 1 -27.15 -28.28 9.74
C MET A 1 -26.51 -26.89 9.99
N PHE A 2 -26.93 -26.16 11.03
CA PHE A 2 -26.40 -24.81 11.38
C PHE A 2 -24.92 -24.83 11.81
N ILE A 3 -24.51 -25.73 12.67
CA ILE A 3 -23.11 -25.86 13.16
C ILE A 3 -22.14 -26.16 12.01
N LEU A 4 -22.54 -27.01 11.05
CA LEU A 4 -21.70 -27.35 9.88
C LEU A 4 -21.49 -26.12 8.95
N LYS A 5 -22.45 -25.22 8.85
CA LYS A 5 -22.31 -23.97 8.08
C LYS A 5 -21.33 -22.99 8.76
N ILE A 6 -21.40 -22.88 10.09
CA ILE A 6 -20.49 -22.00 10.87
C ILE A 6 -19.05 -22.52 10.78
N THR A 7 -18.84 -23.82 10.93
CA THR A 7 -17.50 -24.41 10.84
C THR A 7 -16.88 -24.27 9.44
N LYS A 8 -17.68 -24.46 8.37
CA LYS A 8 -17.21 -24.25 6.99
C LYS A 8 -16.90 -22.78 6.71
N PHE A 9 -17.70 -21.85 7.22
CA PHE A 9 -17.45 -20.42 7.08
C PHE A 9 -16.16 -20.01 7.81
N ALA A 10 -16.01 -20.41 9.07
CA ALA A 10 -14.81 -20.14 9.86
C ALA A 10 -13.55 -20.73 9.20
N PHE A 11 -13.63 -21.96 8.66
CA PHE A 11 -12.52 -22.58 7.96
C PHE A 11 -12.12 -21.82 6.69
N ARG A 12 -13.10 -21.43 5.84
CA ARG A 12 -12.83 -20.63 4.64
C ARG A 12 -12.21 -19.27 4.98
N PHE A 13 -12.73 -18.60 6.01
CA PHE A 13 -12.18 -17.32 6.48
C PHE A 13 -10.72 -17.47 6.96
N ILE A 14 -10.42 -18.51 7.75
CA ILE A 14 -9.05 -18.76 8.22
C ILE A 14 -8.11 -19.03 7.04
N GLN A 15 -8.56 -19.83 6.07
CA GLN A 15 -7.78 -20.12 4.87
C GLN A 15 -7.53 -18.86 4.04
N PHE A 16 -8.57 -18.06 3.78
CA PHE A 16 -8.45 -16.78 3.08
C PHE A 16 -7.49 -15.83 3.82
N PHE A 17 -7.68 -15.65 5.12
CA PHE A 17 -6.81 -14.81 5.97
C PHE A 17 -5.35 -15.24 5.86
N ARG A 18 -5.07 -16.54 5.99
CA ARG A 18 -3.70 -17.07 5.87
C ARG A 18 -3.08 -16.79 4.51
N MET A 19 -3.83 -16.92 3.42
CA MET A 19 -3.35 -16.64 2.07
C MET A 19 -3.06 -15.14 1.87
N VAL A 20 -3.96 -14.25 2.29
CA VAL A 20 -3.75 -12.80 2.19
C VAL A 20 -2.53 -12.39 3.01
N VAL A 21 -2.42 -12.85 4.27
CA VAL A 21 -1.25 -12.57 5.12
C VAL A 21 0.04 -13.08 4.48
N PHE A 22 0.01 -14.28 3.89
CA PHE A 22 1.17 -14.82 3.18
C PHE A 22 1.63 -13.90 2.04
N PHE A 23 0.71 -13.44 1.18
CA PHE A 23 1.05 -12.55 0.07
C PHE A 23 1.51 -11.17 0.54
N LEU A 24 0.88 -10.59 1.59
CA LEU A 24 1.30 -9.32 2.17
C LEU A 24 2.73 -9.39 2.72
N VAL A 25 3.02 -10.42 3.51
CA VAL A 25 4.37 -10.63 4.07
C VAL A 25 5.38 -10.94 2.97
N LEU A 26 4.99 -11.75 1.99
CA LEU A 26 5.85 -12.09 0.85
C LEU A 26 6.23 -10.85 0.04
N SER A 27 5.27 -9.95 -0.26
CA SER A 27 5.55 -8.71 -1.00
C SER A 27 6.55 -7.82 -0.26
N VAL A 28 6.41 -7.70 1.06
CA VAL A 28 7.36 -6.96 1.90
C VAL A 28 8.73 -7.63 1.89
N LEU A 29 8.81 -8.95 2.09
CA LEU A 29 10.10 -9.67 2.09
C LEU A 29 10.82 -9.59 0.75
N VAL A 30 10.10 -9.76 -0.36
CA VAL A 30 10.66 -9.62 -1.71
C VAL A 30 11.20 -8.22 -1.92
N GLY A 31 10.43 -7.17 -1.57
CA GLY A 31 10.89 -5.79 -1.65
C GLY A 31 12.15 -5.54 -0.83
N VAL A 32 12.16 -5.97 0.44
CA VAL A 32 13.31 -5.82 1.35
C VAL A 32 14.56 -6.52 0.81
N LEU A 33 14.43 -7.75 0.30
CA LEU A 33 15.55 -8.49 -0.28
C LEU A 33 16.08 -7.79 -1.54
N LEU A 34 15.19 -7.38 -2.44
CA LEU A 34 15.58 -6.59 -3.62
C LEU A 34 16.30 -5.30 -3.22
N GLY A 35 15.81 -4.59 -2.19
CA GLY A 35 16.43 -3.40 -1.64
C GLY A 35 17.80 -3.66 -1.04
N ASN A 36 17.97 -4.80 -0.35
CA ASN A 36 19.27 -5.20 0.18
C ASN A 36 20.30 -5.48 -0.92
N PHE A 37 19.90 -6.12 -2.03
CA PHE A 37 20.81 -6.46 -3.13
C PHE A 37 21.03 -5.29 -4.10
N PHE A 38 19.97 -4.58 -4.46
CA PHE A 38 19.97 -3.56 -5.52
C PHE A 38 19.84 -2.12 -5.01
N GLY A 39 19.79 -1.89 -3.69
CA GLY A 39 19.53 -0.58 -3.09
C GLY A 39 20.54 0.55 -3.44
N ASN A 40 21.69 0.22 -4.04
CA ASN A 40 22.62 1.22 -4.61
C ASN A 40 22.01 1.93 -5.83
N ASN A 41 21.07 1.30 -6.51
CA ASN A 41 20.45 1.85 -7.71
C ASN A 41 19.23 2.70 -7.34
N LYS A 42 19.46 3.98 -7.01
CA LYS A 42 18.40 4.94 -6.70
C LYS A 42 17.38 5.11 -7.84
N ASN A 43 17.81 4.90 -9.09
CA ASN A 43 16.92 4.99 -10.25
C ASN A 43 15.93 3.81 -10.27
N LEU A 44 16.36 2.61 -9.86
CA LEU A 44 15.47 1.45 -9.76
C LEU A 44 14.37 1.70 -8.74
N ALA A 45 14.70 2.21 -7.54
CA ALA A 45 13.73 2.57 -6.52
C ALA A 45 12.69 3.58 -7.05
N LYS A 46 13.15 4.65 -7.71
CA LYS A 46 12.27 5.66 -8.31
C LYS A 46 11.35 5.07 -9.40
N ARG A 47 11.89 4.22 -10.27
CA ARG A 47 11.10 3.56 -11.32
C ARG A 47 10.00 2.67 -10.73
N LEU A 48 10.32 1.87 -9.71
CA LEU A 48 9.35 1.02 -9.01
C LEU A 48 8.27 1.86 -8.32
N LEU A 49 8.63 2.96 -7.66
CA LEU A 49 7.69 3.89 -7.04
C LEU A 49 6.74 4.52 -8.06
N VAL A 50 7.28 5.03 -9.19
CA VAL A 50 6.45 5.65 -10.24
C VAL A 50 5.50 4.65 -10.90
N LEU A 51 5.97 3.43 -11.17
CA LEU A 51 5.13 2.37 -11.72
C LEU A 51 4.00 1.99 -10.76
N SER A 52 4.33 1.81 -9.47
CA SER A 52 3.30 1.50 -8.45
C SER A 52 2.32 2.65 -8.23
N ALA A 53 2.74 3.91 -8.35
CA ALA A 53 1.86 5.06 -8.27
C ALA A 53 0.85 5.11 -9.43
N GLY A 54 1.30 4.80 -10.67
CA GLY A 54 0.40 4.63 -11.82
C GLY A 54 -0.61 3.51 -11.61
N PHE A 55 -0.17 2.39 -11.03
CA PHE A 55 -1.07 1.29 -10.68
C PHE A 55 -2.11 1.70 -9.63
N LEU A 56 -1.67 2.34 -8.52
CA LEU A 56 -2.55 2.75 -7.43
C LEU A 56 -3.60 3.77 -7.86
N ILE A 57 -3.23 4.78 -8.66
CA ILE A 57 -4.21 5.77 -9.12
C ILE A 57 -5.28 5.13 -10.00
N ALA A 58 -4.92 4.14 -10.82
CA ALA A 58 -5.88 3.39 -11.61
C ALA A 58 -6.82 2.56 -10.73
N VAL A 59 -6.30 1.83 -9.73
CA VAL A 59 -7.12 1.08 -8.75
C VAL A 59 -8.07 2.02 -8.00
N CYS A 60 -7.61 3.21 -7.59
CA CYS A 60 -8.48 4.20 -6.94
C CYS A 60 -9.66 4.59 -7.83
N VAL A 61 -9.39 4.93 -9.11
CA VAL A 61 -10.40 5.48 -10.02
C VAL A 61 -11.35 4.41 -10.53
N VAL A 62 -10.84 3.21 -10.83
CA VAL A 62 -11.62 2.16 -11.50
C VAL A 62 -12.30 1.21 -10.52
N GLU A 63 -11.73 1.02 -9.33
CA GLU A 63 -12.25 0.06 -8.35
C GLU A 63 -12.75 0.74 -7.08
N VAL A 64 -11.87 1.46 -6.37
CA VAL A 64 -12.19 1.99 -5.03
C VAL A 64 -13.29 3.03 -5.08
N PHE A 65 -13.18 4.04 -5.93
CA PHE A 65 -14.16 5.12 -5.99
C PHE A 65 -15.54 4.65 -6.46
N PRO A 66 -15.68 3.85 -7.53
CA PRO A 66 -16.98 3.30 -7.89
C PRO A 66 -17.60 2.50 -6.74
N GLN A 67 -16.84 1.65 -6.05
CA GLN A 67 -17.32 0.83 -4.95
C GLN A 67 -17.81 1.67 -3.76
N ILE A 68 -17.06 2.70 -3.34
CA ILE A 68 -17.48 3.54 -2.20
C ILE A 68 -18.68 4.42 -2.54
N TYR A 69 -18.73 4.99 -3.76
CA TYR A 69 -19.86 5.84 -4.15
C TYR A 69 -21.15 5.03 -4.44
N SER A 70 -21.05 3.77 -4.83
CA SER A 70 -22.20 2.87 -4.94
C SER A 70 -22.82 2.48 -3.59
N SER A 71 -22.13 2.73 -2.48
CA SER A 71 -22.66 2.46 -1.12
C SER A 71 -23.86 3.32 -0.75
N GLY A 72 -24.19 4.36 -1.51
CA GLY A 72 -25.32 5.27 -1.28
C GLY A 72 -25.13 6.22 -0.10
N ASN A 73 -23.93 6.28 0.50
CA ASN A 73 -23.65 7.16 1.61
C ASN A 73 -23.23 8.56 1.12
N GLU A 74 -24.07 9.56 1.36
CA GLU A 74 -23.83 10.94 0.89
C GLU A 74 -22.52 11.55 1.41
N ASN A 75 -22.05 11.14 2.59
CA ASN A 75 -20.85 11.69 3.24
C ASN A 75 -19.58 10.90 2.96
N ILE A 76 -19.61 9.88 2.11
CA ILE A 76 -18.46 9.00 1.87
C ILE A 76 -17.25 9.76 1.33
N GLY A 77 -17.46 10.81 0.53
CA GLY A 77 -16.40 11.66 -0.01
C GLY A 77 -15.62 12.41 1.06
N LEU A 78 -16.22 12.71 2.24
CA LEU A 78 -15.50 13.31 3.37
C LEU A 78 -14.43 12.36 3.90
N TRP A 79 -14.69 11.06 3.92
CA TRP A 79 -13.70 10.06 4.36
C TRP A 79 -12.52 9.94 3.40
N VAL A 80 -12.75 10.14 2.10
CA VAL A 80 -11.65 10.26 1.12
C VAL A 80 -10.77 11.47 1.45
N ILE A 81 -11.39 12.64 1.71
CA ILE A 81 -10.65 13.86 2.09
C ILE A 81 -9.89 13.64 3.41
N ILE A 82 -10.52 13.02 4.41
CA ILE A 82 -9.85 12.69 5.68
C ILE A 82 -8.64 11.77 5.41
N GLY A 83 -8.74 10.80 4.50
CA GLY A 83 -7.63 9.94 4.10
C GLY A 83 -6.46 10.72 3.49
N VAL A 84 -6.77 11.66 2.58
CA VAL A 84 -5.75 12.56 1.99
C VAL A 84 -5.04 13.37 3.09
N VAL A 85 -5.81 14.02 3.97
CA VAL A 85 -5.25 14.85 5.05
C VAL A 85 -4.44 14.01 6.04
N LEU A 86 -4.95 12.84 6.40
CA LEU A 86 -4.23 11.90 7.27
C LEU A 86 -2.88 11.51 6.65
N GLN A 87 -2.86 11.17 5.37
CA GLN A 87 -1.62 10.81 4.68
C GLN A 87 -0.63 11.97 4.61
N MET A 88 -1.10 13.20 4.42
CA MET A 88 -0.23 14.40 4.51
C MET A 88 0.44 14.50 5.89
N VAL A 89 -0.29 14.21 6.97
CA VAL A 89 0.27 14.22 8.33
C VAL A 89 1.29 13.07 8.50
N LEU A 90 0.96 11.85 8.03
CA LEU A 90 1.88 10.70 8.09
C LEU A 90 3.15 10.94 7.28
N GLU A 91 3.03 11.55 6.09
CA GLU A 91 4.17 11.96 5.26
C GLU A 91 5.09 12.95 5.99
N GLY A 92 4.51 13.91 6.72
CA GLY A 92 5.29 14.81 7.59
C GLY A 92 6.10 14.06 8.65
N MET A 93 5.57 12.96 9.20
CA MET A 93 6.26 12.10 10.16
C MET A 93 7.34 11.24 9.50
N THR A 94 7.09 10.72 8.30
CA THR A 94 8.02 9.88 7.54
C THR A 94 9.05 10.69 6.76
N LYS A 95 8.90 12.01 6.68
CA LYS A 95 9.75 12.93 5.91
C LYS A 95 9.87 12.55 4.44
N GLY A 96 8.77 12.13 3.84
CA GLY A 96 8.72 11.75 2.43
C GLY A 96 9.44 10.43 2.09
N PHE A 97 9.69 9.57 3.07
CA PHE A 97 10.35 8.28 2.85
C PHE A 97 9.62 7.41 1.83
N GLU A 98 8.28 7.45 1.83
CA GLU A 98 7.41 6.70 0.93
C GLU A 98 7.55 7.14 -0.55
N HIS A 99 8.08 8.35 -0.78
CA HIS A 99 8.33 8.91 -2.12
C HIS A 99 9.81 8.79 -2.56
N GLY A 100 10.65 8.09 -1.76
CA GLY A 100 12.06 7.86 -2.09
C GLY A 100 13.00 9.02 -1.77
N HIS A 101 12.59 9.98 -0.91
CA HIS A 101 13.49 11.03 -0.41
C HIS A 101 14.41 10.49 0.67
N PHE A 102 15.66 10.27 0.30
CA PHE A 102 16.71 9.78 1.20
C PHE A 102 17.57 10.95 1.73
N HIS A 103 17.06 11.73 2.68
CA HIS A 103 17.83 12.75 3.37
C HIS A 103 18.21 12.31 4.79
N TYR A 104 18.75 11.12 4.94
CA TYR A 104 19.34 10.69 6.21
C TYR A 104 20.85 10.92 6.22
N GLU A 105 21.26 12.18 6.17
CA GLU A 105 22.62 12.54 6.55
C GLU A 105 22.79 12.35 8.06
N LYS A 106 23.54 11.32 8.43
CA LYS A 106 24.21 11.15 9.76
C LYS A 106 23.36 11.13 11.05
N CYS A 107 22.07 10.80 11.03
CA CYS A 107 21.37 10.54 12.28
C CYS A 107 21.58 9.11 12.76
N ASN A 108 22.38 8.94 13.84
CA ASN A 108 22.54 7.67 14.57
C ASN A 108 21.26 7.21 15.30
N ILE A 109 20.20 8.01 15.28
CA ILE A 109 18.94 7.74 15.96
C ILE A 109 17.96 7.17 14.95
N PHE A 110 17.32 6.04 15.29
CA PHE A 110 16.24 5.46 14.48
C PHE A 110 15.06 6.43 14.44
N PRO A 111 14.55 6.82 13.27
CA PRO A 111 13.44 7.76 13.19
C PRO A 111 12.13 7.05 13.58
N VAL A 112 11.74 7.17 14.85
CA VAL A 112 10.49 6.58 15.37
C VAL A 112 9.28 7.08 14.57
N GLY A 113 9.27 8.33 14.12
CA GLY A 113 8.22 8.89 13.29
C GLY A 113 8.05 8.12 11.97
N LEU A 114 9.15 7.69 11.34
CA LEU A 114 9.10 6.86 10.14
C LEU A 114 8.38 5.53 10.43
N LEU A 115 8.78 4.85 11.50
CA LEU A 115 8.20 3.55 11.85
C LEU A 115 6.70 3.67 12.16
N VAL A 116 6.32 4.66 12.96
CA VAL A 116 4.93 4.89 13.35
C VAL A 116 4.09 5.30 12.14
N GLY A 117 4.57 6.24 11.31
CA GLY A 117 3.86 6.70 10.12
C GLY A 117 3.61 5.57 9.12
N MET A 118 4.65 4.80 8.78
CA MET A 118 4.53 3.64 7.88
C MET A 118 3.63 2.54 8.46
N PHE A 119 3.68 2.31 9.79
CA PHE A 119 2.81 1.33 10.43
C PHE A 119 1.33 1.75 10.34
N ILE A 120 1.01 2.99 10.72
CA ILE A 120 -0.37 3.50 10.69
C ILE A 120 -0.93 3.46 9.26
N HIS A 121 -0.14 3.89 8.28
CA HIS A 121 -0.47 3.85 6.87
C HIS A 121 -0.86 2.41 6.44
N ALA A 122 0.06 1.45 6.56
CA ALA A 122 -0.17 0.07 6.15
C ALA A 122 -1.27 -0.63 6.99
N PHE A 123 -1.44 -0.24 8.25
CA PHE A 123 -2.51 -0.75 9.12
C PHE A 123 -3.89 -0.35 8.62
N ILE A 124 -4.09 0.92 8.25
CA ILE A 124 -5.36 1.43 7.72
C ILE A 124 -5.69 0.75 6.40
N GLU A 125 -4.73 0.59 5.50
CA GLU A 125 -4.90 -0.11 4.23
C GLU A 125 -5.29 -1.59 4.42
N GLY A 126 -4.86 -2.20 5.52
CA GLY A 126 -5.22 -3.58 5.86
C GLY A 126 -6.68 -3.77 6.26
N ILE A 127 -7.35 -2.76 6.85
CA ILE A 127 -8.70 -2.89 7.42
C ILE A 127 -9.74 -3.34 6.37
N PRO A 128 -9.82 -2.75 5.15
CA PRO A 128 -10.80 -3.14 4.14
C PRO A 128 -10.61 -4.56 3.60
N LEU A 129 -9.41 -5.13 3.70
CA LEU A 129 -9.12 -6.48 3.18
C LEU A 129 -10.00 -7.58 3.77
N THR A 130 -10.59 -7.35 4.95
CA THR A 130 -11.48 -8.32 5.62
C THR A 130 -12.70 -8.68 4.78
N GLY A 131 -13.22 -7.75 3.98
CA GLY A 131 -14.40 -7.95 3.11
C GLY A 131 -14.07 -8.24 1.64
N MET A 132 -12.79 -8.38 1.30
CA MET A 132 -12.34 -8.53 -0.08
C MET A 132 -12.12 -9.99 -0.48
N HIS A 133 -12.01 -10.25 -1.80
CA HIS A 133 -11.59 -11.53 -2.36
C HIS A 133 -10.07 -11.52 -2.68
N LEU A 134 -9.49 -12.72 -2.90
CA LEU A 134 -8.05 -12.84 -3.21
C LEU A 134 -7.65 -12.21 -4.55
N ASP A 135 -8.56 -12.15 -5.47
CA ASP A 135 -8.41 -11.56 -6.81
C ASP A 135 -8.79 -10.07 -6.85
N SER A 136 -9.13 -9.49 -5.70
CA SER A 136 -9.49 -8.06 -5.61
C SER A 136 -8.37 -7.16 -6.13
N PRO A 137 -8.67 -6.23 -7.07
CA PRO A 137 -7.71 -5.22 -7.52
C PRO A 137 -7.16 -4.35 -6.38
N TYR A 138 -7.95 -4.15 -5.32
CA TYR A 138 -7.50 -3.45 -4.11
C TYR A 138 -6.36 -4.19 -3.40
N LEU A 139 -6.47 -5.51 -3.20
CA LEU A 139 -5.39 -6.33 -2.62
C LEU A 139 -4.14 -6.26 -3.51
N LEU A 140 -4.30 -6.41 -4.81
CA LEU A 140 -3.19 -6.28 -5.77
C LEU A 140 -2.54 -4.89 -5.68
N GLY A 141 -3.34 -3.84 -5.50
CA GLY A 141 -2.84 -2.48 -5.26
C GLY A 141 -1.88 -2.40 -4.09
N ILE A 142 -2.29 -2.95 -2.94
CA ILE A 142 -1.44 -2.99 -1.74
C ILE A 142 -0.16 -3.82 -1.99
N LEU A 143 -0.27 -4.99 -2.62
CA LEU A 143 0.91 -5.84 -2.89
C LEU A 143 1.93 -5.16 -3.80
N VAL A 144 1.46 -4.53 -4.88
CA VAL A 144 2.31 -3.79 -5.83
C VAL A 144 2.93 -2.56 -5.17
N HIS A 145 2.18 -1.88 -4.29
CA HIS A 145 2.66 -0.69 -3.59
C HIS A 145 3.64 -1.03 -2.45
N ASN A 146 3.42 -2.09 -1.72
CA ASN A 146 4.32 -2.55 -0.66
C ASN A 146 5.72 -2.91 -1.17
N LEU A 147 5.84 -3.37 -2.41
CA LEU A 147 7.09 -3.81 -2.99
C LEU A 147 8.13 -2.68 -3.08
N PRO A 148 7.86 -1.50 -3.72
CA PRO A 148 8.82 -0.41 -3.77
C PRO A 148 9.09 0.24 -2.41
N ILE A 149 8.09 0.37 -1.54
CA ILE A 149 8.29 0.90 -0.18
C ILE A 149 9.23 -0.03 0.60
N SER A 150 8.99 -1.33 0.53
CA SER A 150 9.84 -2.33 1.19
C SER A 150 11.25 -2.40 0.58
N PHE A 151 11.38 -2.16 -0.73
CA PHE A 151 12.69 -2.02 -1.39
C PHE A 151 13.48 -0.88 -0.76
N VAL A 152 12.86 0.29 -0.60
CA VAL A 152 13.47 1.46 0.03
C VAL A 152 13.84 1.16 1.48
N LEU A 153 12.92 0.52 2.23
CA LEU A 153 13.14 0.13 3.62
C LEU A 153 14.31 -0.87 3.76
N GLY A 154 14.38 -1.86 2.89
CA GLY A 154 15.46 -2.85 2.86
C GLY A 154 16.81 -2.22 2.54
N ALA A 155 16.87 -1.34 1.53
CA ALA A 155 18.06 -0.60 1.18
C ALA A 155 18.57 0.24 2.36
N PHE A 156 17.67 0.92 3.07
CA PHE A 156 18.03 1.75 4.21
C PHE A 156 18.42 0.95 5.45
N LEU A 157 17.62 -0.04 5.86
CA LEU A 157 17.80 -0.74 7.13
C LEU A 157 18.91 -1.79 7.09
N LEU A 158 18.99 -2.60 6.02
CA LEU A 158 19.93 -3.73 5.99
C LEU A 158 21.32 -3.33 5.50
N ARG A 159 21.44 -2.25 4.73
CA ARG A 159 22.71 -1.80 4.18
C ARG A 159 23.40 -0.73 5.02
N GLU A 160 22.64 0.25 5.53
CA GLU A 160 23.21 1.41 6.23
C GLU A 160 23.30 1.24 7.74
N LYS A 161 22.47 0.37 8.35
CA LYS A 161 22.47 0.18 9.80
C LYS A 161 23.39 -0.93 10.27
N LYS A 162 24.18 -0.63 11.32
CA LYS A 162 25.08 -1.58 11.98
C LYS A 162 24.33 -2.69 12.75
N ASN A 163 23.14 -2.38 13.30
CA ASN A 163 22.37 -3.35 14.09
C ASN A 163 21.32 -4.05 13.22
N LYS A 164 21.66 -5.25 12.74
CA LYS A 164 20.77 -6.09 11.91
C LYS A 164 19.52 -6.56 12.65
N LEU A 165 19.59 -6.78 13.96
CA LEU A 165 18.42 -7.20 14.74
C LEU A 165 17.35 -6.10 14.74
N THR A 166 17.73 -4.86 15.01
CA THR A 166 16.81 -3.72 14.96
C THR A 166 16.21 -3.55 13.57
N ALA A 167 17.00 -3.75 12.50
CA ALA A 167 16.51 -3.70 11.13
C ALA A 167 15.42 -4.75 10.87
N TRP A 168 15.66 -6.00 11.25
CA TRP A 168 14.68 -7.08 11.05
C TRP A 168 13.42 -6.92 11.91
N VAL A 169 13.57 -6.43 13.16
CA VAL A 169 12.41 -6.11 14.03
C VAL A 169 11.55 -5.02 13.39
N THR A 170 12.18 -3.98 12.83
CA THR A 170 11.44 -2.91 12.12
C THR A 170 10.71 -3.43 10.90
N ILE A 171 11.36 -4.27 10.08
CA ILE A 171 10.75 -4.89 8.90
C ILE A 171 9.57 -5.78 9.32
N ALA A 172 9.73 -6.60 10.37
CA ALA A 172 8.66 -7.45 10.88
C ALA A 172 7.47 -6.63 11.41
N PHE A 173 7.74 -5.52 12.09
CA PHE A 173 6.70 -4.60 12.57
C PHE A 173 5.92 -3.97 11.40
N PHE A 174 6.61 -3.51 10.35
CA PHE A 174 5.96 -3.01 9.13
C PHE A 174 5.16 -4.11 8.42
N ALA A 175 5.75 -5.31 8.24
CA ALA A 175 5.08 -6.43 7.57
C ALA A 175 3.82 -6.92 8.32
N ALA A 176 3.76 -6.73 9.65
CA ALA A 176 2.61 -7.08 10.47
C ALA A 176 1.47 -6.06 10.39
N ALA A 177 1.71 -4.83 9.93
CA ALA A 177 0.74 -3.73 9.99
C ALA A 177 -0.54 -4.03 9.22
N SER A 178 -0.47 -4.34 7.91
CA SER A 178 -1.66 -4.67 7.09
C SER A 178 -2.38 -5.95 7.58
N PRO A 179 -1.71 -7.05 7.94
CA PRO A 179 -2.34 -8.19 8.60
C PRO A 179 -3.09 -7.83 9.89
N LEU A 180 -2.53 -6.97 10.73
CA LEU A 180 -3.18 -6.52 11.97
C LEU A 180 -4.39 -5.63 11.66
N GLY A 181 -4.30 -4.75 10.65
CA GLY A 181 -5.43 -3.99 10.15
C GLY A 181 -6.57 -4.88 9.68
N MET A 182 -6.25 -5.91 8.88
CA MET A 182 -7.23 -6.92 8.43
C MET A 182 -7.87 -7.67 9.59
N LEU A 183 -7.11 -8.02 10.64
CA LEU A 183 -7.67 -8.64 11.84
C LEU A 183 -8.64 -7.71 12.57
N LEU A 184 -8.30 -6.43 12.68
CA LEU A 184 -9.18 -5.44 13.31
C LEU A 184 -10.46 -5.24 12.50
N GLY A 185 -10.36 -5.21 11.16
CA GLY A 185 -11.49 -5.04 10.24
C GLY A 185 -12.64 -6.02 10.49
N LYS A 186 -12.34 -7.23 10.95
CA LYS A 186 -13.33 -8.28 11.26
C LYS A 186 -14.27 -7.92 12.45
N TYR A 187 -13.87 -6.97 13.31
CA TYR A 187 -14.68 -6.55 14.46
C TYR A 187 -15.61 -5.37 14.13
N PHE A 188 -15.46 -4.76 12.96
CA PHE A 188 -16.34 -3.69 12.50
C PHE A 188 -17.57 -4.27 11.79
N GLN A 189 -18.68 -3.54 11.90
CA GLN A 189 -19.90 -3.85 11.14
C GLN A 189 -19.66 -3.62 9.64
N PRO A 190 -20.39 -4.33 8.74
CA PRO A 190 -20.20 -4.20 7.29
C PRO A 190 -20.29 -2.76 6.76
N GLU A 191 -21.10 -1.91 7.39
CA GLU A 191 -21.27 -0.51 7.01
C GLU A 191 -19.98 0.29 7.12
N TRP A 192 -19.10 -0.06 8.07
CA TRP A 192 -17.79 0.59 8.26
C TRP A 192 -16.78 0.27 7.16
N GLN A 193 -17.00 -0.83 6.42
CA GLN A 193 -16.10 -1.23 5.34
C GLN A 193 -15.95 -0.14 4.28
N ALA A 194 -17.07 0.49 3.86
CA ALA A 194 -17.06 1.58 2.88
C ALA A 194 -16.28 2.79 3.39
N TYR A 195 -16.39 3.12 4.68
CA TYR A 195 -15.65 4.25 5.26
C TYR A 195 -14.14 4.00 5.31
N PHE A 196 -13.73 2.81 5.74
CA PHE A 196 -12.30 2.46 5.74
C PHE A 196 -11.73 2.35 4.33
N LEU A 197 -12.52 1.84 3.38
CA LEU A 197 -12.13 1.80 1.96
C LEU A 197 -11.99 3.22 1.39
N ALA A 198 -12.89 4.14 1.74
CA ALA A 198 -12.81 5.54 1.36
C ALA A 198 -11.57 6.23 1.95
N LEU A 199 -11.29 5.97 3.23
CA LEU A 199 -10.09 6.47 3.91
C LEU A 199 -8.81 5.99 3.20
N SER A 200 -8.73 4.69 2.90
CA SER A 200 -7.59 4.08 2.18
C SER A 200 -7.49 4.60 0.75
N GLY A 201 -8.62 4.81 0.07
CA GLY A 201 -8.64 5.44 -1.26
C GLY A 201 -8.07 6.86 -1.26
N GLY A 202 -8.37 7.65 -0.21
CA GLY A 202 -7.76 8.97 0.00
C GLY A 202 -6.25 8.91 0.22
N ILE A 203 -5.79 7.95 1.00
CA ILE A 203 -4.36 7.69 1.23
C ILE A 203 -3.67 7.35 -0.10
N PHE A 204 -4.21 6.39 -0.86
CA PHE A 204 -3.65 5.99 -2.17
C PHE A 204 -3.64 7.13 -3.18
N LEU A 205 -4.71 7.93 -3.22
CA LEU A 205 -4.80 9.09 -4.10
C LEU A 205 -3.69 10.10 -3.78
N HIS A 206 -3.45 10.39 -2.49
CA HIS A 206 -2.40 11.32 -2.08
C HIS A 206 -1.02 10.81 -2.48
N ILE A 207 -0.67 9.58 -2.10
CA ILE A 207 0.65 8.98 -2.39
C ILE A 207 0.92 8.95 -3.89
N SER A 208 -0.04 8.44 -4.67
CA SER A 208 0.13 8.34 -6.13
C SER A 208 0.27 9.71 -6.77
N SER A 209 -0.51 10.70 -6.32
CA SER A 209 -0.43 12.08 -6.81
C SER A 209 0.94 12.70 -6.53
N VAL A 210 1.45 12.59 -5.30
CA VAL A 210 2.76 13.16 -4.95
C VAL A 210 3.86 12.51 -5.79
N ILE A 211 3.90 11.18 -5.90
CA ILE A 211 4.92 10.48 -6.69
C ILE A 211 4.84 10.87 -8.18
N ILE A 212 3.63 10.95 -8.74
CA ILE A 212 3.44 11.28 -10.16
C ILE A 212 3.77 12.74 -10.45
N PHE A 213 3.35 13.67 -9.60
CA PHE A 213 3.49 15.11 -9.88
C PHE A 213 4.76 15.73 -9.31
N GLU A 214 5.50 15.02 -8.46
CA GLU A 214 6.76 15.49 -7.93
C GLU A 214 7.80 15.66 -9.05
N ASN A 215 8.21 16.91 -9.25
CA ASN A 215 9.23 17.27 -10.27
C ASN A 215 10.61 17.33 -9.62
N ASN A 216 11.44 16.33 -9.91
CA ASN A 216 12.85 16.30 -9.50
C ASN A 216 13.79 17.10 -10.42
N SER A 217 13.28 17.76 -11.45
CA SER A 217 14.08 18.54 -12.41
C SER A 217 13.69 20.01 -12.37
N LYS A 218 14.70 20.87 -12.35
CA LYS A 218 14.55 22.35 -12.48
C LYS A 218 14.05 22.77 -13.87
N SER A 219 13.84 21.84 -14.79
CA SER A 219 13.31 22.08 -16.12
C SER A 219 11.86 21.65 -16.22
N HIS A 220 11.01 22.50 -16.80
CA HIS A 220 9.61 22.18 -17.13
C HIS A 220 9.47 21.17 -18.28
N GLN A 221 10.51 20.39 -18.56
CA GLN A 221 10.48 19.37 -19.61
C GLN A 221 9.72 18.13 -19.16
N ILE A 222 8.92 17.59 -20.07
CA ILE A 222 8.19 16.33 -19.86
C ILE A 222 9.20 15.20 -19.69
N ASN A 223 9.14 14.52 -18.55
CA ASN A 223 9.95 13.31 -18.34
C ASN A 223 9.22 12.11 -18.99
N TRP A 224 9.56 11.79 -20.24
CA TRP A 224 8.96 10.71 -21.00
C TRP A 224 9.10 9.34 -20.35
N GLU A 225 10.22 9.08 -19.67
CA GLU A 225 10.43 7.83 -18.92
C GLU A 225 9.40 7.70 -17.79
N LYS A 226 9.22 8.75 -17.01
CA LYS A 226 8.24 8.79 -15.90
C LYS A 226 6.82 8.60 -16.44
N MET A 227 6.45 9.29 -17.50
CA MET A 227 5.15 9.17 -18.14
C MET A 227 4.89 7.75 -18.65
N PHE A 228 5.88 7.14 -19.31
CA PHE A 228 5.79 5.74 -19.76
C PHE A 228 5.56 4.78 -18.59
N LEU A 229 6.27 4.93 -17.47
CA LEU A 229 6.11 4.09 -16.29
C LEU A 229 4.73 4.25 -15.64
N VAL A 230 4.20 5.48 -15.57
CA VAL A 230 2.83 5.73 -15.10
C VAL A 230 1.80 5.03 -15.99
N ILE A 231 1.91 5.21 -17.32
CA ILE A 231 1.00 4.57 -18.30
C ILE A 231 1.09 3.04 -18.19
N LEU A 232 2.30 2.51 -18.02
CA LEU A 232 2.50 1.07 -17.83
C LEU A 232 1.82 0.57 -16.55
N GLY A 233 1.99 1.29 -15.43
CA GLY A 233 1.31 0.96 -14.16
C GLY A 233 -0.21 0.98 -14.30
N VAL A 234 -0.77 2.02 -14.91
CA VAL A 234 -2.19 2.12 -15.23
C VAL A 234 -2.65 0.96 -16.11
N GLY A 235 -1.90 0.64 -17.18
CA GLY A 235 -2.24 -0.46 -18.09
C GLY A 235 -2.29 -1.81 -17.37
N VAL A 236 -1.34 -2.10 -16.49
CA VAL A 236 -1.32 -3.34 -15.70
C VAL A 236 -2.53 -3.42 -14.77
N ALA A 237 -2.92 -2.31 -14.12
CA ALA A 237 -4.11 -2.26 -13.26
C ALA A 237 -5.40 -2.50 -14.04
N LEU A 238 -5.56 -1.88 -15.23
CA LEU A 238 -6.73 -2.06 -16.08
C LEU A 238 -6.86 -3.50 -16.59
N VAL A 239 -5.76 -4.11 -16.99
CA VAL A 239 -5.74 -5.54 -17.37
C VAL A 239 -6.20 -6.41 -16.20
N GLY A 240 -5.69 -6.17 -14.99
CA GLY A 240 -6.13 -6.89 -13.79
C GLY A 240 -7.62 -6.73 -13.50
N HIS A 241 -8.15 -5.52 -13.66
CA HIS A 241 -9.58 -5.23 -13.49
C HIS A 241 -10.46 -5.98 -14.50
N LEU A 242 -10.10 -5.99 -15.78
CA LEU A 242 -10.83 -6.71 -16.82
C LEU A 242 -10.89 -8.23 -16.55
N PHE A 243 -9.82 -8.83 -16.08
CA PHE A 243 -9.81 -10.25 -15.69
C PHE A 243 -10.70 -10.53 -14.48
N HIS A 244 -10.79 -9.58 -13.54
CA HIS A 244 -11.65 -9.70 -12.37
C HIS A 244 -13.14 -9.69 -12.76
N GLU A 245 -13.59 -8.77 -13.62
CA GLU A 245 -14.97 -8.71 -14.09
C GLU A 245 -15.40 -10.00 -14.82
N HIS A 246 -14.53 -10.57 -15.68
CA HIS A 246 -14.84 -11.80 -16.39
C HIS A 246 -14.95 -13.05 -15.51
N SER A 247 -14.40 -13.05 -14.32
CA SER A 247 -14.46 -14.18 -13.39
C SER A 247 -15.78 -14.21 -12.58
N HIS A 248 -16.58 -13.15 -12.60
CA HIS A 248 -17.84 -13.01 -11.85
C HIS A 248 -19.10 -13.07 -12.71
N HIS A 249 -18.98 -13.27 -14.01
CA HIS A 249 -20.02 -13.60 -14.97
C HIS A 249 -19.98 -15.05 -15.35
#